data_003d69d18943e7cb6d78d82598a69890
#
_entry.id   003d69d18943e7cb6d78d82598a69890
#
_cell.length_a   1.000
_cell.length_b   1.000
_cell.length_c   1.000
_cell.angle_alpha   90.00
_cell.angle_beta   90.00
_cell.angle_gamma   90.00
#
_symmetry.space_group_name_H-M   'P 1'
#
loop_
_entity.id
_entity.type
_entity.pdbx_description
1 polymer ?
#
loop_
_entity_poly.entity_id
_entity_poly.type
_entity_poly.pdbx_seq_one_letter_code
_entity_poly.pdbx_strand_id
1 'polypeptide(L)'
;MQIRLYPVFIIVLMALPTTSASERELITWETKKLSSDFFGEGAYFGDFNNDGVVDVVSGPFWYEGPGYSEKHEYRPAKQYEPEGYSDNFLTFVHDFNDDDWDDILIIGWPGYREGHEHVWYENPRGQNDTWKRHGVFKEVDNESPAFGDLVGDEKPELIFHVGGHLGWASPDPNDVTKPWKFHRISEDLKLTRYAHGLGFGDINGDGRKDFIQSKGWWEQPESIEGDPLWKHHDWPFALDGAQMLVFDVDGDGDNDIVTAIESHGYGIAWLEHVKAESGDISFKMHRFVNETPQQNRYGVKFSQPHAFDMADFNGDGLMDFVVGKRFWAHGSKGDPEPNAAAVTYWFELKRGVEGLPGGIDFVPHLIHDDSGVGTQVAAGDLNGDGMPDVISGNKKGTHIHLQVRKKVDEKTWQAAQPRVLN
;
A
#
# COMPACT_ATOMS: atom_id res chain seq x y z
N MET A 1 -73.54 -15.55 -57.99
CA MET A 1 -72.11 -15.12 -57.86
C MET A 1 -71.70 -15.51 -56.44
N GLN A 2 -71.02 -16.65 -56.32
CA GLN A 2 -70.58 -17.21 -55.02
C GLN A 2 -69.17 -16.72 -54.77
N ILE A 3 -68.95 -15.97 -53.66
CA ILE A 3 -67.68 -15.49 -53.23
C ILE A 3 -67.06 -16.60 -52.34
N ARG A 4 -65.94 -17.19 -52.75
CA ARG A 4 -65.13 -18.12 -51.95
C ARG A 4 -64.18 -17.32 -51.06
N LEU A 5 -64.35 -17.40 -49.74
CA LEU A 5 -63.37 -16.91 -48.76
C LEU A 5 -62.32 -18.00 -48.53
N TYR A 6 -61.03 -17.60 -48.72
CA TYR A 6 -59.87 -18.44 -48.32
C TYR A 6 -59.40 -18.02 -46.92
N PRO A 7 -59.08 -18.92 -46.02
CA PRO A 7 -58.55 -18.58 -44.71
C PRO A 7 -57.07 -18.15 -44.86
N VAL A 8 -56.74 -16.96 -44.33
CA VAL A 8 -55.37 -16.51 -44.18
C VAL A 8 -54.82 -17.06 -42.86
N PHE A 9 -53.86 -17.97 -42.94
CA PHE A 9 -53.10 -18.42 -41.78
C PHE A 9 -52.02 -17.36 -41.45
N ILE A 10 -52.16 -16.65 -40.33
CA ILE A 10 -51.12 -15.82 -39.76
C ILE A 10 -50.19 -16.71 -38.93
N ILE A 11 -49.00 -16.97 -39.43
CA ILE A 11 -47.92 -17.60 -38.68
C ILE A 11 -47.33 -16.54 -37.75
N VAL A 12 -47.65 -16.60 -36.47
CA VAL A 12 -46.97 -15.81 -35.41
C VAL A 12 -45.62 -16.49 -35.11
N LEU A 13 -44.55 -15.97 -35.67
CA LEU A 13 -43.18 -16.33 -35.25
C LEU A 13 -43.00 -15.78 -33.81
N MET A 14 -43.08 -16.62 -32.82
CA MET A 14 -42.58 -16.27 -31.48
C MET A 14 -41.05 -16.23 -31.54
N ALA A 15 -40.49 -15.05 -31.53
CA ALA A 15 -39.07 -14.87 -31.26
C ALA A 15 -38.78 -15.31 -29.80
N LEU A 16 -38.03 -16.39 -29.65
CA LEU A 16 -37.53 -16.80 -28.35
C LEU A 16 -36.59 -15.67 -27.87
N PRO A 17 -36.70 -15.22 -26.61
CA PRO A 17 -35.74 -14.26 -26.09
C PRO A 17 -34.34 -14.91 -26.12
N THR A 18 -33.43 -14.35 -26.89
CA THR A 18 -32.02 -14.64 -26.76
C THR A 18 -31.62 -14.10 -25.41
N THR A 19 -31.42 -14.96 -24.42
CA THR A 19 -30.75 -14.60 -23.19
C THR A 19 -29.34 -14.15 -23.58
N SER A 20 -29.11 -12.85 -23.61
CA SER A 20 -27.79 -12.29 -23.65
C SER A 20 -27.05 -12.88 -22.43
N ALA A 21 -26.01 -13.65 -22.68
CA ALA A 21 -25.13 -14.07 -21.59
C ALA A 21 -24.68 -12.80 -20.86
N SER A 22 -24.88 -12.74 -19.56
CA SER A 22 -24.45 -11.60 -18.77
C SER A 22 -22.94 -11.50 -18.87
N GLU A 23 -22.43 -10.45 -19.49
CA GLU A 23 -21.01 -10.15 -19.49
C GLU A 23 -20.61 -9.73 -18.08
N ARG A 24 -19.48 -10.25 -17.61
CA ARG A 24 -18.81 -9.90 -16.36
C ARG A 24 -17.52 -9.17 -16.63
N GLU A 25 -17.14 -8.28 -15.75
CA GLU A 25 -15.79 -7.70 -15.79
C GLU A 25 -14.82 -8.58 -15.01
N LEU A 26 -13.72 -8.96 -15.64
CA LEU A 26 -12.62 -9.68 -15.05
C LEU A 26 -11.41 -8.75 -14.97
N ILE A 27 -10.93 -8.52 -13.75
CA ILE A 27 -9.70 -7.79 -13.50
C ILE A 27 -8.52 -8.70 -13.83
N THR A 28 -7.63 -8.19 -14.68
CA THR A 28 -6.35 -8.83 -15.06
C THR A 28 -5.25 -7.78 -15.00
N TRP A 29 -3.99 -8.19 -15.10
CA TRP A 29 -2.85 -7.30 -14.95
C TRP A 29 -1.92 -7.39 -16.17
N GLU A 30 -1.46 -6.24 -16.63
CA GLU A 30 -0.33 -6.13 -17.56
C GLU A 30 0.90 -5.73 -16.74
N THR A 31 1.83 -6.66 -16.57
CA THR A 31 3.05 -6.41 -15.82
C THR A 31 4.16 -5.91 -16.73
N LYS A 32 4.73 -4.75 -16.41
CA LYS A 32 5.93 -4.22 -17.06
C LYS A 32 7.07 -4.21 -16.07
N LYS A 33 8.18 -4.82 -16.45
CA LYS A 33 9.44 -4.77 -15.69
C LYS A 33 10.29 -3.62 -16.21
N LEU A 34 10.37 -2.54 -15.44
CA LEU A 34 11.09 -1.32 -15.84
C LEU A 34 12.61 -1.47 -15.66
N SER A 35 13.05 -2.23 -14.65
CA SER A 35 14.43 -2.55 -14.41
C SER A 35 14.58 -3.97 -13.87
N SER A 36 15.68 -4.65 -14.23
CA SER A 36 16.08 -5.91 -13.60
C SER A 36 17.14 -5.71 -12.51
N ASP A 37 17.68 -4.50 -12.40
CA ASP A 37 18.73 -4.16 -11.47
C ASP A 37 18.16 -3.74 -10.12
N PHE A 38 18.84 -4.07 -9.05
CA PHE A 38 18.47 -3.66 -7.71
C PHE A 38 19.03 -2.27 -7.43
N PHE A 39 18.15 -1.25 -7.48
CA PHE A 39 18.47 0.13 -7.16
C PHE A 39 17.82 0.61 -5.87
N GLY A 40 16.70 0.03 -5.46
CA GLY A 40 15.93 0.43 -4.28
C GLY A 40 14.86 -0.58 -3.92
N GLU A 41 14.37 -0.49 -2.67
CA GLU A 41 13.24 -1.27 -2.18
C GLU A 41 11.94 -0.44 -2.13
N GLY A 42 12.06 0.89 -2.31
CA GLY A 42 10.95 1.82 -2.45
C GLY A 42 10.69 2.21 -3.91
N ALA A 43 9.41 2.42 -4.21
CA ALA A 43 8.95 2.96 -5.48
C ALA A 43 7.64 3.71 -5.27
N TYR A 44 7.43 4.79 -6.04
CA TYR A 44 6.24 5.64 -5.95
C TYR A 44 5.91 6.26 -7.31
N PHE A 45 4.97 7.19 -7.35
CA PHE A 45 4.52 7.85 -8.58
C PHE A 45 4.23 9.33 -8.35
N GLY A 46 4.29 10.13 -9.42
CA GLY A 46 4.02 11.57 -9.47
C GLY A 46 4.11 12.08 -10.89
N ASP A 47 3.95 13.38 -11.09
CA ASP A 47 4.13 14.06 -12.39
C ASP A 47 5.44 14.87 -12.36
N PHE A 48 6.54 14.23 -12.76
CA PHE A 48 7.88 14.83 -12.64
C PHE A 48 8.25 15.79 -13.77
N ASN A 49 7.51 15.74 -14.89
CA ASN A 49 7.72 16.64 -16.03
C ASN A 49 6.59 17.67 -16.20
N ASN A 50 5.58 17.65 -15.32
CA ASN A 50 4.42 18.54 -15.29
C ASN A 50 3.64 18.56 -16.61
N ASP A 51 3.44 17.36 -17.20
CA ASP A 51 2.67 17.19 -18.45
C ASP A 51 1.24 16.68 -18.21
N GLY A 52 0.88 16.42 -16.94
CA GLY A 52 -0.42 15.93 -16.52
C GLY A 52 -0.58 14.41 -16.66
N VAL A 53 0.49 13.68 -16.96
CA VAL A 53 0.53 12.21 -17.01
C VAL A 53 1.37 11.70 -15.83
N VAL A 54 0.90 10.64 -15.20
CA VAL A 54 1.61 10.07 -14.05
C VAL A 54 2.88 9.34 -14.50
N ASP A 55 4.00 9.75 -13.92
CA ASP A 55 5.30 9.10 -14.00
C ASP A 55 5.50 8.17 -12.81
N VAL A 56 6.52 7.32 -12.86
CA VAL A 56 6.89 6.47 -11.72
C VAL A 56 8.36 6.64 -11.37
N VAL A 57 8.68 6.54 -10.06
CA VAL A 57 10.04 6.64 -9.55
C VAL A 57 10.44 5.40 -8.77
N SER A 58 11.67 4.91 -9.02
CA SER A 58 12.28 3.82 -8.26
C SER A 58 13.81 3.91 -8.32
N GLY A 59 14.46 3.87 -7.16
CA GLY A 59 15.91 4.03 -7.07
C GLY A 59 16.35 5.40 -7.58
N PRO A 60 17.35 5.48 -8.50
CA PRO A 60 17.86 6.75 -9.00
C PRO A 60 17.14 7.27 -10.26
N PHE A 61 16.10 6.59 -10.70
CA PHE A 61 15.41 6.88 -11.96
C PHE A 61 13.94 7.17 -11.75
N TRP A 62 13.41 8.09 -12.54
CA TRP A 62 12.00 8.15 -12.83
C TRP A 62 11.75 7.76 -14.29
N TYR A 63 10.56 7.26 -14.56
CA TYR A 63 10.16 6.71 -15.87
C TYR A 63 8.92 7.43 -16.33
N GLU A 64 9.01 8.01 -17.53
CA GLU A 64 7.98 8.85 -18.11
C GLU A 64 6.74 8.04 -18.53
N GLY A 65 5.57 8.46 -18.02
CA GLY A 65 4.26 7.90 -18.39
C GLY A 65 3.79 8.33 -19.77
N PRO A 66 2.74 7.67 -20.29
CA PRO A 66 2.11 6.44 -19.83
C PRO A 66 2.83 5.17 -20.31
N GLY A 67 3.90 5.32 -21.08
CA GLY A 67 4.65 4.21 -21.73
C GLY A 67 5.68 3.57 -20.82
N TYR A 68 6.31 4.37 -19.95
CA TYR A 68 7.38 4.01 -19.02
C TYR A 68 8.62 3.44 -19.70
N SER A 69 8.83 3.77 -20.96
CA SER A 69 10.01 3.33 -21.73
C SER A 69 11.17 4.30 -21.66
N GLU A 70 10.88 5.57 -21.44
CA GLU A 70 11.88 6.60 -21.24
C GLU A 70 12.19 6.75 -19.75
N LYS A 71 13.49 6.73 -19.40
CA LYS A 71 13.94 6.88 -18.02
C LYS A 71 14.92 8.01 -17.88
N HIS A 72 14.78 8.73 -16.78
CA HIS A 72 15.57 9.90 -16.45
C HIS A 72 16.30 9.69 -15.13
N GLU A 73 17.59 9.98 -15.10
CA GLU A 73 18.41 9.88 -13.90
C GLU A 73 18.34 11.21 -13.14
N TYR A 74 17.69 11.22 -11.96
CA TYR A 74 17.58 12.42 -11.14
C TYR A 74 18.70 12.54 -10.08
N ARG A 75 19.34 11.41 -9.73
CA ARG A 75 20.50 11.33 -8.86
C ARG A 75 21.50 10.29 -9.36
N PRO A 76 22.80 10.34 -8.98
CA PRO A 76 23.78 9.37 -9.44
C PRO A 76 23.35 7.93 -9.20
N ALA A 77 23.28 7.14 -10.28
CA ALA A 77 22.84 5.76 -10.24
C ALA A 77 23.87 4.88 -9.52
N LYS A 78 23.37 4.10 -8.55
CA LYS A 78 24.15 3.09 -7.85
C LYS A 78 23.34 1.80 -7.76
N GLN A 79 23.85 0.76 -8.43
CA GLN A 79 23.31 -0.58 -8.32
C GLN A 79 23.82 -1.28 -7.05
N TYR A 80 22.97 -2.06 -6.41
CA TYR A 80 23.29 -2.81 -5.20
C TYR A 80 23.26 -4.32 -5.46
N GLU A 81 24.03 -5.06 -4.67
CA GLU A 81 23.97 -6.52 -4.68
C GLU A 81 22.70 -7.00 -3.96
N PRO A 82 21.93 -7.95 -4.52
CA PRO A 82 20.69 -8.43 -3.92
C PRO A 82 20.84 -9.06 -2.52
N GLU A 83 22.02 -9.56 -2.16
CA GLU A 83 22.31 -10.05 -0.80
C GLU A 83 22.52 -8.90 0.22
N GLY A 84 22.65 -7.67 -0.24
CA GLY A 84 22.80 -6.46 0.56
C GLY A 84 21.54 -5.63 0.62
N TYR A 85 21.73 -4.34 0.90
CA TYR A 85 20.66 -3.35 1.02
C TYR A 85 20.97 -2.11 0.19
N SER A 86 19.94 -1.42 -0.26
CA SER A 86 20.05 -0.16 -0.97
C SER A 86 20.09 1.05 -0.03
N ASP A 87 20.30 2.22 -0.60
CA ASP A 87 20.13 3.51 0.08
C ASP A 87 18.70 4.07 -0.06
N ASN A 88 17.80 3.30 -0.64
CA ASN A 88 16.41 3.68 -0.88
C ASN A 88 15.50 2.56 -0.37
N PHE A 89 14.99 2.72 0.85
CA PHE A 89 14.02 1.80 1.44
C PHE A 89 12.60 2.18 1.06
N LEU A 90 12.24 3.47 1.23
CA LEU A 90 10.94 3.98 0.83
C LEU A 90 11.11 5.23 -0.03
N THR A 91 10.17 5.46 -0.91
CA THR A 91 10.09 6.62 -1.78
C THR A 91 8.71 7.25 -1.61
N PHE A 92 8.66 8.57 -1.43
CA PHE A 92 7.42 9.34 -1.42
C PHE A 92 7.56 10.54 -2.35
N VAL A 93 6.45 11.08 -2.76
CA VAL A 93 6.38 12.20 -3.71
C VAL A 93 5.45 13.26 -3.15
N HIS A 94 5.88 14.51 -3.22
CA HIS A 94 5.10 15.68 -2.85
C HIS A 94 5.82 16.93 -3.33
N ASP A 95 5.11 18.01 -3.59
CA ASP A 95 5.67 19.34 -3.80
C ASP A 95 6.06 19.94 -2.43
N PHE A 96 7.33 19.74 -2.02
CA PHE A 96 7.83 20.18 -0.70
C PHE A 96 8.09 21.67 -0.60
N ASN A 97 8.22 22.36 -1.74
CA ASN A 97 8.59 23.79 -1.79
C ASN A 97 7.45 24.69 -2.30
N ASP A 98 6.25 24.13 -2.51
CA ASP A 98 5.05 24.81 -3.01
C ASP A 98 5.32 25.51 -4.38
N ASP A 99 6.01 24.81 -5.33
CA ASP A 99 6.37 25.35 -6.65
C ASP A 99 5.62 24.71 -7.83
N ASP A 100 4.61 23.90 -7.53
CA ASP A 100 3.76 23.15 -8.47
C ASP A 100 4.49 22.04 -9.26
N TRP A 101 5.65 21.56 -8.76
CA TRP A 101 6.40 20.43 -9.32
C TRP A 101 6.62 19.35 -8.25
N ASP A 102 6.35 18.11 -8.62
CA ASP A 102 6.55 16.98 -7.71
C ASP A 102 8.03 16.74 -7.42
N ASP A 103 8.37 16.71 -6.13
CA ASP A 103 9.67 16.38 -5.58
C ASP A 103 9.72 14.91 -5.10
N ILE A 104 10.92 14.37 -4.89
CA ILE A 104 11.12 12.97 -4.49
C ILE A 104 11.75 12.90 -3.10
N LEU A 105 11.04 12.29 -2.13
CA LEU A 105 11.56 12.00 -0.79
C LEU A 105 12.05 10.54 -0.74
N ILE A 106 13.29 10.36 -0.31
CA ILE A 106 13.91 9.04 -0.09
C ILE A 106 14.15 8.83 1.39
N ILE A 107 13.58 7.76 1.92
CA ILE A 107 13.94 7.24 3.24
C ILE A 107 14.93 6.10 3.02
N GLY A 108 16.13 6.30 3.53
CA GLY A 108 17.24 5.36 3.40
C GLY A 108 17.19 4.22 4.40
N TRP A 109 18.31 3.58 4.63
CA TRP A 109 18.47 2.52 5.63
C TRP A 109 18.10 3.02 7.04
N PRO A 110 17.36 2.23 7.84
CA PRO A 110 17.02 2.62 9.21
C PRO A 110 18.23 2.95 10.08
N GLY A 111 18.14 4.10 10.77
CA GLY A 111 19.23 4.68 11.53
C GLY A 111 20.23 5.46 10.67
N TYR A 112 21.31 5.93 11.29
CA TYR A 112 22.36 6.68 10.57
C TYR A 112 23.40 5.74 9.96
N ARG A 113 23.60 5.87 8.66
CA ARG A 113 24.69 5.25 7.92
C ARG A 113 25.11 6.22 6.81
N GLU A 114 26.40 6.53 6.74
CA GLU A 114 26.93 7.41 5.69
C GLU A 114 26.59 6.84 4.30
N GLY A 115 26.01 7.69 3.43
CA GLY A 115 25.55 7.34 2.11
C GLY A 115 24.17 6.67 2.06
N HIS A 116 23.44 6.60 3.18
CA HIS A 116 22.08 6.08 3.29
C HIS A 116 21.19 7.05 4.08
N GLU A 117 21.31 8.34 3.77
CA GLU A 117 20.60 9.39 4.47
C GLU A 117 19.16 9.52 4.01
N HIS A 118 18.35 10.17 4.84
CA HIS A 118 16.98 10.53 4.55
C HIS A 118 16.97 11.92 3.92
N VAL A 119 16.51 11.99 2.66
CA VAL A 119 16.70 13.19 1.84
C VAL A 119 15.52 13.41 0.90
N TRP A 120 15.27 14.64 0.53
CA TRP A 120 14.41 14.91 -0.63
C TRP A 120 15.22 15.58 -1.75
N TYR A 121 14.74 15.37 -2.97
CA TYR A 121 15.33 15.90 -4.20
C TYR A 121 14.37 16.89 -4.82
N GLU A 122 14.80 18.15 -4.92
CA GLU A 122 14.06 19.25 -5.51
C GLU A 122 14.05 19.11 -7.03
N ASN A 123 12.85 19.09 -7.62
CA ASN A 123 12.64 19.00 -9.05
C ASN A 123 13.20 20.26 -9.74
N PRO A 124 14.06 20.15 -10.76
CA PRO A 124 14.62 21.31 -11.46
C PRO A 124 13.64 21.98 -12.44
N ARG A 125 12.33 21.66 -12.39
CA ARG A 125 11.27 22.27 -13.20
C ARG A 125 11.53 22.11 -14.71
N GLY A 126 11.73 20.88 -15.14
CA GLY A 126 12.00 20.55 -16.53
C GLY A 126 13.38 20.95 -17.05
N GLN A 127 14.26 21.48 -16.20
CA GLN A 127 15.66 21.70 -16.57
C GLN A 127 16.40 20.36 -16.53
N ASN A 128 17.31 20.16 -17.47
CA ASN A 128 18.03 18.90 -17.64
C ASN A 128 19.24 18.82 -16.69
N ASP A 129 19.00 19.06 -15.39
CA ASP A 129 20.01 19.11 -14.34
C ASP A 129 19.80 17.97 -13.32
N THR A 130 20.88 17.57 -12.65
CA THR A 130 20.78 16.70 -11.47
C THR A 130 19.96 17.43 -10.39
N TRP A 131 18.98 16.72 -9.82
CA TRP A 131 18.08 17.30 -8.84
C TRP A 131 18.84 17.70 -7.57
N LYS A 132 18.50 18.84 -7.02
CA LYS A 132 19.15 19.36 -5.83
C LYS A 132 18.71 18.58 -4.59
N ARG A 133 19.71 18.09 -3.85
CA ARG A 133 19.51 17.24 -2.66
C ARG A 133 19.43 18.08 -1.39
N HIS A 134 18.42 17.79 -0.55
CA HIS A 134 18.22 18.39 0.76
C HIS A 134 18.12 17.30 1.83
N GLY A 135 18.78 17.49 2.98
CA GLY A 135 18.70 16.57 4.11
C GLY A 135 17.40 16.75 4.88
N VAL A 136 16.65 15.68 5.08
CA VAL A 136 15.39 15.68 5.82
C VAL A 136 15.63 15.43 7.30
N PHE A 137 16.18 14.27 7.63
CA PHE A 137 16.43 13.84 8.99
C PHE A 137 17.69 12.98 9.05
N LYS A 138 18.33 12.95 10.21
CA LYS A 138 19.59 12.20 10.35
C LYS A 138 19.36 10.70 10.55
N GLU A 139 18.33 10.32 11.30
CA GLU A 139 18.03 8.95 11.67
C GLU A 139 16.52 8.70 11.65
N VAL A 140 16.09 7.69 10.89
CA VAL A 140 14.75 7.10 10.92
C VAL A 140 14.94 5.65 11.33
N ASP A 141 14.46 5.27 12.50
CA ASP A 141 14.74 3.95 13.10
C ASP A 141 13.69 2.90 12.76
N ASN A 142 12.79 3.16 11.82
CA ASN A 142 11.63 2.33 11.47
C ASN A 142 11.77 1.78 10.05
N GLU A 143 11.39 0.50 9.82
CA GLU A 143 11.32 -0.09 8.47
C GLU A 143 9.98 0.10 7.77
N SER A 144 8.98 0.63 8.49
CA SER A 144 7.64 0.89 7.96
C SER A 144 7.18 2.33 8.28
N PRO A 145 8.02 3.37 8.09
CA PRO A 145 7.56 4.74 8.27
C PRO A 145 6.40 5.02 7.30
N ALA A 146 5.47 5.88 7.71
CA ALA A 146 4.37 6.31 6.88
C ALA A 146 4.57 7.77 6.45
N PHE A 147 3.89 8.16 5.38
CA PHE A 147 3.87 9.52 4.88
C PHE A 147 2.44 9.91 4.54
N GLY A 148 1.94 10.97 5.15
CA GLY A 148 0.58 11.43 4.95
C GLY A 148 0.18 12.45 5.99
N ASP A 149 -0.93 13.14 5.77
CA ASP A 149 -1.47 14.14 6.65
C ASP A 149 -1.95 13.53 7.98
N LEU A 150 -1.08 13.49 8.98
CA LEU A 150 -1.39 13.02 10.33
C LEU A 150 -2.06 14.11 11.15
N VAL A 151 -1.59 15.36 11.05
CA VAL A 151 -2.03 16.43 11.96
C VAL A 151 -3.26 17.19 11.46
N GLY A 152 -3.72 16.93 10.22
CA GLY A 152 -4.97 17.45 9.68
C GLY A 152 -4.83 18.86 9.09
N ASP A 153 -3.66 19.23 8.61
CA ASP A 153 -3.40 20.54 7.97
C ASP A 153 -3.34 20.48 6.42
N GLU A 154 -3.72 19.32 5.85
CA GLU A 154 -3.72 19.01 4.42
C GLU A 154 -2.31 18.88 3.80
N LYS A 155 -1.25 18.85 4.62
CA LYS A 155 0.12 18.57 4.20
C LYS A 155 0.60 17.24 4.80
N PRO A 156 1.38 16.46 4.05
CA PRO A 156 1.85 15.18 4.57
C PRO A 156 3.05 15.34 5.50
N GLU A 157 3.06 14.57 6.58
CA GLU A 157 4.20 14.38 7.48
C GLU A 157 4.88 13.05 7.23
N LEU A 158 6.18 13.01 7.52
CA LEU A 158 6.90 11.76 7.72
C LEU A 158 6.63 11.25 9.15
N ILE A 159 6.03 10.08 9.27
CA ILE A 159 5.55 9.47 10.52
C ILE A 159 6.45 8.27 10.84
N PHE A 160 7.17 8.31 11.97
CA PHE A 160 8.22 7.33 12.26
C PHE A 160 8.59 7.30 13.75
N HIS A 161 9.55 6.46 14.11
CA HIS A 161 10.22 6.57 15.41
C HIS A 161 11.73 6.79 15.26
N VAL A 162 12.31 7.39 16.27
CA VAL A 162 13.76 7.59 16.39
C VAL A 162 14.20 7.55 17.85
N GLY A 163 15.27 6.82 18.14
CA GLY A 163 15.79 6.69 19.51
C GLY A 163 14.77 6.17 20.51
N GLY A 164 13.85 5.33 20.07
CA GLY A 164 12.78 4.76 20.89
C GLY A 164 11.53 5.64 21.06
N HIS A 165 11.52 6.86 20.52
CA HIS A 165 10.39 7.79 20.59
C HIS A 165 9.59 7.78 19.29
N LEU A 166 8.27 7.68 19.38
CA LEU A 166 7.35 7.90 18.28
C LEU A 166 7.18 9.40 18.00
N GLY A 167 6.94 9.73 16.74
CA GLY A 167 6.67 11.09 16.33
C GLY A 167 6.53 11.25 14.84
N TRP A 168 6.50 12.49 14.44
CA TRP A 168 6.39 12.90 13.04
C TRP A 168 7.32 14.08 12.75
N ALA A 169 7.62 14.29 11.48
CA ALA A 169 8.43 15.42 11.03
C ALA A 169 7.87 16.05 9.77
N SER A 170 7.97 17.37 9.68
CA SER A 170 7.57 18.17 8.53
C SER A 170 8.62 19.23 8.19
N PRO A 171 8.61 19.77 6.95
CA PRO A 171 9.46 20.88 6.55
C PRO A 171 9.29 22.13 7.45
N ASP A 172 10.35 22.92 7.63
CA ASP A 172 10.22 24.26 8.19
C ASP A 172 9.48 25.16 7.17
N PRO A 173 8.28 25.70 7.49
CA PRO A 173 7.52 26.51 6.53
C PRO A 173 8.21 27.81 6.11
N ASN A 174 9.26 28.25 6.83
CA ASN A 174 10.04 29.42 6.48
C ASN A 174 11.27 29.09 5.63
N ASP A 175 11.71 27.83 5.62
CA ASP A 175 12.86 27.37 4.84
C ASP A 175 12.86 25.85 4.71
N VAL A 176 12.15 25.32 3.72
CA VAL A 176 11.98 23.89 3.47
C VAL A 176 13.27 23.13 3.16
N THR A 177 14.38 23.87 2.88
CA THR A 177 15.69 23.28 2.58
C THR A 177 16.45 22.85 3.84
N LYS A 178 15.97 23.26 5.02
CA LYS A 178 16.53 22.83 6.30
C LYS A 178 16.09 21.43 6.69
N PRO A 179 16.85 20.72 7.55
CA PRO A 179 16.38 19.50 8.17
C PRO A 179 15.02 19.69 8.86
N TRP A 180 14.15 18.71 8.69
CA TRP A 180 12.79 18.73 9.25
C TRP A 180 12.80 18.66 10.76
N LYS A 181 11.82 19.28 11.40
CA LYS A 181 11.67 19.23 12.84
C LYS A 181 10.93 17.95 13.25
N PHE A 182 11.51 17.19 14.18
CA PHE A 182 10.82 16.05 14.78
C PHE A 182 9.93 16.48 15.96
N HIS A 183 8.67 16.12 15.90
CA HIS A 183 7.65 16.34 16.89
C HIS A 183 7.42 15.03 17.66
N ARG A 184 7.97 14.95 18.86
CA ARG A 184 7.88 13.76 19.68
C ARG A 184 6.51 13.65 20.34
N ILE A 185 5.86 12.48 20.23
CA ILE A 185 4.53 12.21 20.82
C ILE A 185 4.56 11.17 21.96
N SER A 186 5.65 10.41 22.13
CA SER A 186 5.72 9.34 23.13
C SER A 186 6.90 9.48 24.08
N GLU A 187 6.83 8.82 25.24
CA GLU A 187 8.01 8.50 26.03
C GLU A 187 8.93 7.52 25.27
N ASP A 188 10.11 7.23 25.82
CA ASP A 188 11.03 6.22 25.26
C ASP A 188 10.46 4.81 25.47
N LEU A 189 9.98 4.22 24.40
CA LEU A 189 9.35 2.89 24.38
C LEU A 189 10.37 1.74 24.25
N LYS A 190 11.67 2.05 24.21
CA LYS A 190 12.76 1.10 23.99
C LYS A 190 12.59 0.29 22.70
N LEU A 191 12.05 0.93 21.65
CA LEU A 191 11.94 0.33 20.34
C LEU A 191 13.33 0.10 19.75
N THR A 192 13.48 -1.00 19.04
CA THR A 192 14.70 -1.28 18.28
C THR A 192 14.75 -0.46 17.00
N ARG A 193 15.93 -0.24 16.47
CA ARG A 193 16.16 0.50 15.23
C ARG A 193 15.35 -0.03 14.04
N TYR A 194 15.12 -1.32 13.97
CA TYR A 194 14.44 -1.99 12.86
C TYR A 194 13.00 -2.40 13.23
N ALA A 195 12.37 -1.70 14.16
CA ALA A 195 10.98 -2.00 14.50
C ALA A 195 10.06 -1.74 13.30
N HIS A 196 9.03 -2.56 13.20
CA HIS A 196 7.96 -2.48 12.23
C HIS A 196 6.64 -2.12 12.91
N GLY A 197 5.55 -2.17 12.14
CA GLY A 197 4.21 -1.96 12.66
C GLY A 197 3.93 -0.50 12.94
N LEU A 198 3.64 0.26 11.88
CA LEU A 198 3.29 1.67 11.99
C LEU A 198 2.15 2.00 11.02
N GLY A 199 1.24 2.83 11.50
CA GLY A 199 0.12 3.38 10.74
C GLY A 199 -0.44 4.61 11.43
N PHE A 200 -1.45 5.21 10.83
CA PHE A 200 -2.17 6.33 11.39
C PHE A 200 -3.62 6.36 10.88
N GLY A 201 -4.53 6.84 11.68
CA GLY A 201 -5.95 6.99 11.37
C GLY A 201 -6.77 7.29 12.60
N ASP A 202 -7.99 7.74 12.43
CA ASP A 202 -8.90 8.07 13.52
C ASP A 202 -9.44 6.79 14.16
N ILE A 203 -8.90 6.42 15.31
CA ILE A 203 -9.28 5.19 16.04
C ILE A 203 -10.48 5.42 16.95
N ASN A 204 -10.58 6.59 17.56
CA ASN A 204 -11.60 6.86 18.57
C ASN A 204 -12.86 7.55 18.02
N GLY A 205 -12.86 7.91 16.72
CA GLY A 205 -13.98 8.56 16.03
C GLY A 205 -14.13 10.04 16.37
N ASP A 206 -13.04 10.72 16.78
CA ASP A 206 -13.07 12.13 17.15
C ASP A 206 -12.69 13.10 16.02
N GLY A 207 -12.39 12.56 14.84
CA GLY A 207 -12.03 13.28 13.63
C GLY A 207 -10.55 13.64 13.50
N ARG A 208 -9.71 13.30 14.49
CA ARG A 208 -8.27 13.46 14.44
C ARG A 208 -7.62 12.10 14.19
N LYS A 209 -6.50 12.10 13.46
CA LYS A 209 -5.79 10.85 13.16
C LYS A 209 -4.83 10.51 14.28
N ASP A 210 -4.98 9.34 14.85
CA ASP A 210 -4.13 8.79 15.89
C ASP A 210 -2.89 8.13 15.28
N PHE A 211 -1.83 8.01 16.06
CA PHE A 211 -0.64 7.27 15.69
C PHE A 211 -0.75 5.83 16.17
N ILE A 212 -0.50 4.85 15.30
CA ILE A 212 -0.65 3.43 15.58
C ILE A 212 0.69 2.73 15.42
N GLN A 213 1.03 1.87 16.39
CA GLN A 213 2.24 1.04 16.38
C GLN A 213 1.90 -0.34 16.96
N SER A 214 2.67 -1.37 16.68
CA SER A 214 2.37 -2.76 17.06
C SER A 214 2.04 -2.97 18.56
N LYS A 215 2.40 -2.04 19.44
CA LYS A 215 2.16 -2.11 20.90
C LYS A 215 0.98 -1.26 21.39
N GLY A 216 0.29 -0.57 20.50
CA GLY A 216 -0.84 0.27 20.89
C GLY A 216 -1.04 1.45 19.96
N TRP A 217 -1.86 2.38 20.41
CA TRP A 217 -2.12 3.60 19.67
C TRP A 217 -2.00 4.82 20.59
N TRP A 218 -1.67 5.96 19.99
CA TRP A 218 -1.48 7.24 20.66
C TRP A 218 -2.51 8.21 20.16
N GLU A 219 -3.45 8.57 21.05
CA GLU A 219 -4.56 9.48 20.80
C GLU A 219 -4.04 10.90 20.54
N GLN A 220 -4.35 11.45 19.37
CA GLN A 220 -3.99 12.84 19.05
C GLN A 220 -4.76 13.81 19.94
N PRO A 221 -4.08 14.74 20.65
CA PRO A 221 -4.74 15.73 21.48
C PRO A 221 -5.45 16.81 20.64
N GLU A 222 -6.39 17.56 21.24
CA GLU A 222 -7.06 18.69 20.58
C GLU A 222 -6.09 19.79 20.10
N SER A 223 -4.93 19.90 20.72
CA SER A 223 -3.86 20.81 20.30
C SER A 223 -2.50 20.13 20.37
N ILE A 224 -1.78 20.22 19.27
CA ILE A 224 -0.39 19.74 19.14
C ILE A 224 0.63 20.85 19.43
N GLU A 225 0.17 22.06 19.79
CA GLU A 225 1.06 23.19 20.08
C GLU A 225 1.95 22.87 21.30
N GLY A 226 3.25 23.10 21.13
CA GLY A 226 4.25 22.84 22.17
C GLY A 226 4.71 21.39 22.28
N ASP A 227 4.38 20.57 21.29
CA ASP A 227 4.78 19.15 21.19
C ASP A 227 4.38 18.33 22.43
N PRO A 228 3.07 18.27 22.81
CA PRO A 228 2.63 17.48 23.94
C PRO A 228 2.83 15.98 23.68
N LEU A 229 3.04 15.22 24.74
CA LEU A 229 2.94 13.77 24.63
C LEU A 229 1.49 13.36 24.42
N TRP A 230 1.27 12.45 23.48
CA TRP A 230 -0.05 11.91 23.18
C TRP A 230 -0.41 10.82 24.19
N LYS A 231 -1.70 10.65 24.44
CA LYS A 231 -2.19 9.64 25.38
C LYS A 231 -2.04 8.24 24.78
N HIS A 232 -1.26 7.40 25.44
CA HIS A 232 -1.05 6.01 25.03
C HIS A 232 -2.20 5.10 25.50
N HIS A 233 -2.68 4.28 24.58
CA HIS A 233 -3.59 3.17 24.81
C HIS A 233 -2.86 1.88 24.46
N ASP A 234 -2.55 1.09 25.47
CA ASP A 234 -1.79 -0.17 25.34
C ASP A 234 -2.66 -1.26 24.69
N TRP A 235 -2.21 -1.78 23.56
CA TRP A 235 -2.84 -2.90 22.87
C TRP A 235 -1.83 -3.63 21.98
N PRO A 236 -1.66 -4.96 22.12
CA PRO A 236 -0.73 -5.73 21.29
C PRO A 236 -1.36 -6.07 19.94
N PHE A 237 -1.22 -5.22 18.94
CA PHE A 237 -1.81 -5.42 17.59
C PHE A 237 -1.13 -6.51 16.81
N ALA A 238 0.20 -6.65 16.92
CA ALA A 238 1.01 -7.60 16.15
C ALA A 238 2.28 -7.96 16.93
N LEU A 239 3.03 -8.95 16.46
CA LEU A 239 4.35 -9.26 17.01
C LEU A 239 5.36 -8.18 16.62
N ASP A 240 5.44 -7.87 15.33
CA ASP A 240 6.21 -6.74 14.79
C ASP A 240 5.38 -5.90 13.78
N GLY A 241 4.46 -6.51 13.03
CA GLY A 241 3.63 -5.82 12.06
C GLY A 241 4.34 -5.47 10.75
N ALA A 242 3.69 -4.67 9.92
CA ALA A 242 4.23 -3.99 8.74
C ALA A 242 3.58 -2.60 8.69
N GLN A 243 3.23 -2.04 7.52
CA GLN A 243 2.28 -0.93 7.46
C GLN A 243 0.96 -1.39 8.09
N MET A 244 0.34 -0.51 8.88
CA MET A 244 -0.92 -0.76 9.56
C MET A 244 -1.99 0.11 8.90
N LEU A 245 -2.82 -0.51 8.05
CA LEU A 245 -3.89 0.17 7.33
C LEU A 245 -5.08 0.39 8.27
N VAL A 246 -5.65 1.59 8.27
CA VAL A 246 -6.73 2.00 9.16
C VAL A 246 -7.94 2.41 8.34
N PHE A 247 -9.01 1.64 8.41
CA PHE A 247 -10.28 1.90 7.73
C PHE A 247 -11.41 1.05 8.31
N ASP A 248 -12.65 1.45 8.09
CA ASP A 248 -13.83 0.69 8.49
C ASP A 248 -13.94 -0.58 7.61
N VAL A 249 -13.61 -1.74 8.16
CA VAL A 249 -13.62 -3.03 7.45
C VAL A 249 -15.02 -3.63 7.43
N ASP A 250 -15.76 -3.61 8.54
CA ASP A 250 -17.03 -4.33 8.66
C ASP A 250 -18.28 -3.46 8.43
N GLY A 251 -18.11 -2.14 8.35
CA GLY A 251 -19.19 -1.22 8.01
C GLY A 251 -19.99 -0.76 9.22
N ASP A 252 -19.43 -0.87 10.41
CA ASP A 252 -20.07 -0.44 11.64
C ASP A 252 -19.82 1.04 11.98
N GLY A 253 -18.90 1.69 11.26
CA GLY A 253 -18.55 3.09 11.35
C GLY A 253 -17.36 3.40 12.26
N ASP A 254 -16.80 2.39 12.92
CA ASP A 254 -15.54 2.52 13.66
C ASP A 254 -14.37 2.01 12.77
N ASN A 255 -13.19 2.61 12.86
CA ASN A 255 -12.05 2.17 12.06
C ASN A 255 -11.35 0.96 12.67
N ASP A 256 -11.06 -0.01 11.82
CA ASP A 256 -10.32 -1.23 12.10
C ASP A 256 -8.86 -1.12 11.64
N ILE A 257 -8.07 -2.17 11.88
CA ILE A 257 -6.68 -2.24 11.44
C ILE A 257 -6.43 -3.52 10.64
N VAL A 258 -5.79 -3.41 9.47
CA VAL A 258 -5.27 -4.54 8.70
C VAL A 258 -3.76 -4.46 8.64
N THR A 259 -3.05 -5.55 9.00
CA THR A 259 -1.59 -5.59 9.00
C THR A 259 -1.04 -7.02 8.94
N ALA A 260 0.26 -7.14 8.71
CA ALA A 260 0.99 -8.38 8.97
C ALA A 260 1.09 -8.67 10.47
N ILE A 261 1.11 -9.95 10.84
CA ILE A 261 1.44 -10.36 12.22
C ILE A 261 2.96 -10.34 12.43
N GLU A 262 3.69 -10.87 11.46
CA GLU A 262 5.16 -10.87 11.41
C GLU A 262 5.61 -10.46 10.02
N SER A 263 6.26 -9.29 9.90
CA SER A 263 6.74 -8.75 8.62
C SER A 263 7.77 -9.64 7.93
N HIS A 264 8.58 -10.36 8.70
CA HIS A 264 9.58 -11.32 8.21
C HIS A 264 9.15 -12.78 8.32
N GLY A 265 8.02 -13.06 8.95
CA GLY A 265 7.45 -14.39 9.13
C GLY A 265 6.22 -14.61 8.28
N TYR A 266 5.11 -14.91 8.95
CA TYR A 266 3.82 -15.22 8.35
C TYR A 266 2.68 -14.50 9.08
N GLY A 267 1.58 -14.36 8.38
CA GLY A 267 0.31 -13.96 8.95
C GLY A 267 -0.14 -12.59 8.50
N ILE A 268 -1.38 -12.53 8.07
CA ILE A 268 -2.10 -11.27 7.85
C ILE A 268 -3.40 -11.36 8.67
N ALA A 269 -3.71 -10.28 9.36
CA ALA A 269 -4.89 -10.19 10.21
C ALA A 269 -5.63 -8.87 10.02
N TRP A 270 -6.90 -8.96 10.26
CA TRP A 270 -7.79 -7.86 10.55
C TRP A 270 -8.03 -7.81 12.06
N LEU A 271 -7.92 -6.64 12.65
CA LEU A 271 -8.18 -6.36 14.04
C LEU A 271 -9.48 -5.55 14.11
N GLU A 272 -10.59 -6.26 14.37
CA GLU A 272 -11.93 -5.69 14.53
C GLU A 272 -11.94 -4.75 15.74
N HIS A 273 -12.27 -3.48 15.52
CA HIS A 273 -12.48 -2.52 16.59
C HIS A 273 -13.76 -2.89 17.34
N VAL A 274 -13.70 -2.95 18.64
CA VAL A 274 -14.83 -3.29 19.50
C VAL A 274 -14.97 -2.24 20.59
N LYS A 275 -16.03 -1.46 20.50
CA LYS A 275 -16.35 -0.43 21.48
C LYS A 275 -17.34 -0.96 22.51
N ALA A 276 -16.94 -0.97 23.78
CA ALA A 276 -17.82 -1.35 24.89
C ALA A 276 -18.87 -0.28 25.18
N GLU A 277 -19.96 -0.65 25.86
CA GLU A 277 -20.96 0.34 26.35
C GLU A 277 -20.36 1.42 27.27
N SER A 278 -19.25 1.11 27.96
CA SER A 278 -18.48 2.08 28.76
C SER A 278 -17.73 3.12 27.92
N GLY A 279 -17.58 2.89 26.60
CA GLY A 279 -16.75 3.67 25.70
C GLY A 279 -15.31 3.16 25.59
N ASP A 280 -14.95 2.08 26.33
CA ASP A 280 -13.62 1.49 26.24
C ASP A 280 -13.44 0.82 24.86
N ILE A 281 -12.29 1.10 24.22
CA ILE A 281 -11.90 0.55 22.93
C ILE A 281 -11.03 -0.70 23.15
N SER A 282 -11.36 -1.76 22.44
CA SER A 282 -10.59 -3.00 22.37
C SER A 282 -10.58 -3.53 20.93
N PHE A 283 -9.72 -4.51 20.66
CA PHE A 283 -9.64 -5.09 19.32
C PHE A 283 -9.73 -6.61 19.37
N LYS A 284 -10.33 -7.20 18.35
CA LYS A 284 -10.40 -8.64 18.21
C LYS A 284 -9.69 -9.07 16.92
N MET A 285 -8.66 -9.89 17.07
CA MET A 285 -7.83 -10.32 15.95
C MET A 285 -8.48 -11.46 15.18
N HIS A 286 -8.58 -11.28 13.86
CA HIS A 286 -9.02 -12.29 12.90
C HIS A 286 -7.91 -12.56 11.89
N ARG A 287 -7.18 -13.66 12.03
CA ARG A 287 -6.17 -14.08 11.05
C ARG A 287 -6.85 -14.74 9.87
N PHE A 288 -6.57 -14.28 8.65
CA PHE A 288 -7.12 -14.85 7.41
C PHE A 288 -6.03 -15.39 6.46
N VAL A 289 -4.75 -14.99 6.63
CA VAL A 289 -3.59 -15.67 6.03
C VAL A 289 -2.69 -16.17 7.15
N ASN A 290 -2.41 -17.47 7.17
CA ASN A 290 -1.59 -18.16 8.16
C ASN A 290 -0.42 -18.87 7.49
N GLU A 291 0.53 -19.35 8.28
CA GLU A 291 1.66 -20.17 7.81
C GLU A 291 1.22 -21.51 7.19
N THR A 292 0.10 -22.07 7.63
CA THR A 292 -0.43 -23.34 7.16
C THR A 292 -1.54 -23.10 6.15
N PRO A 293 -1.37 -23.44 4.84
CA PRO A 293 -2.38 -23.17 3.80
C PRO A 293 -3.77 -23.72 4.09
N GLN A 294 -3.86 -24.86 4.77
CA GLN A 294 -5.12 -25.51 5.14
C GLN A 294 -5.93 -24.72 6.17
N GLN A 295 -5.34 -23.77 6.84
CA GLN A 295 -6.01 -22.85 7.77
C GLN A 295 -6.50 -21.57 7.06
N ASN A 296 -6.14 -21.39 5.78
CA ASN A 296 -6.47 -20.23 4.98
C ASN A 296 -7.62 -20.58 4.04
N ARG A 297 -8.68 -19.80 4.06
CA ARG A 297 -9.91 -20.06 3.30
C ARG A 297 -9.65 -20.35 1.82
N TYR A 298 -8.67 -19.68 1.23
CA TYR A 298 -8.29 -19.82 -0.18
C TYR A 298 -6.97 -20.58 -0.40
N GLY A 299 -6.35 -21.09 0.67
CA GLY A 299 -5.08 -21.79 0.60
C GLY A 299 -3.87 -20.93 0.25
N VAL A 300 -4.04 -19.62 0.12
CA VAL A 300 -2.95 -18.69 -0.15
C VAL A 300 -2.05 -18.59 1.05
N LYS A 301 -0.74 -18.76 0.82
CA LYS A 301 0.31 -18.65 1.82
C LYS A 301 1.53 -18.03 1.19
N PHE A 302 2.14 -17.08 1.85
CA PHE A 302 3.48 -16.57 1.55
C PHE A 302 4.10 -16.01 2.83
N SER A 303 5.43 -16.03 2.89
CA SER A 303 6.20 -15.44 3.97
C SER A 303 6.56 -13.99 3.65
N GLN A 304 6.94 -13.24 4.66
CA GLN A 304 7.38 -11.85 4.56
C GLN A 304 6.34 -10.92 3.95
N PRO A 305 5.09 -10.86 4.49
CA PRO A 305 4.08 -9.90 4.09
C PRO A 305 4.46 -8.51 4.62
N HIS A 306 5.41 -7.85 3.95
CA HIS A 306 6.15 -6.74 4.54
C HIS A 306 5.60 -5.36 4.16
N ALA A 307 5.00 -5.21 2.97
CA ALA A 307 4.55 -3.93 2.46
C ALA A 307 3.06 -3.99 2.08
N PHE A 308 2.31 -3.00 2.53
CA PHE A 308 0.87 -2.86 2.30
C PHE A 308 0.54 -1.48 1.76
N ASP A 309 -0.45 -1.42 0.89
CA ASP A 309 -1.15 -0.19 0.50
C ASP A 309 -2.62 -0.50 0.19
N MET A 310 -3.48 0.51 0.12
CA MET A 310 -4.92 0.31 -0.06
C MET A 310 -5.47 1.14 -1.21
N ALA A 311 -6.43 0.54 -1.94
CA ALA A 311 -7.22 1.20 -2.98
C ALA A 311 -8.51 0.40 -3.22
N ASP A 312 -9.53 1.00 -3.78
CA ASP A 312 -10.72 0.31 -4.29
C ASP A 312 -10.40 -0.28 -5.67
N PHE A 313 -9.82 -1.51 -5.70
CA PHE A 313 -9.37 -2.13 -6.96
C PHE A 313 -10.50 -2.54 -7.87
N ASN A 314 -11.65 -2.88 -7.34
CA ASN A 314 -12.78 -3.37 -8.14
C ASN A 314 -13.82 -2.28 -8.46
N GLY A 315 -13.77 -1.13 -7.79
CA GLY A 315 -14.68 0.00 -7.97
C GLY A 315 -16.04 -0.21 -7.30
N ASP A 316 -16.09 -1.00 -6.21
CA ASP A 316 -17.34 -1.27 -5.50
C ASP A 316 -17.59 -0.33 -4.31
N GLY A 317 -16.65 0.57 -4.03
CA GLY A 317 -16.72 1.56 -2.96
C GLY A 317 -16.20 1.07 -1.62
N LEU A 318 -15.67 -0.17 -1.53
CA LEU A 318 -14.98 -0.68 -0.37
C LEU A 318 -13.46 -0.58 -0.56
N MET A 319 -12.74 -0.32 0.52
CA MET A 319 -11.28 -0.33 0.46
C MET A 319 -10.77 -1.76 0.45
N ASP A 320 -10.05 -2.10 -0.60
CA ASP A 320 -9.23 -3.29 -0.73
C ASP A 320 -7.79 -2.98 -0.32
N PHE A 321 -6.92 -3.97 -0.28
CA PHE A 321 -5.50 -3.72 -0.07
C PHE A 321 -4.61 -4.61 -0.93
N VAL A 322 -3.41 -4.11 -1.25
CA VAL A 322 -2.34 -4.84 -1.90
C VAL A 322 -1.26 -5.20 -0.90
N VAL A 323 -0.71 -6.41 -1.04
CA VAL A 323 0.42 -6.90 -0.24
C VAL A 323 1.21 -7.93 -1.03
N GLY A 324 2.50 -8.05 -0.75
CA GLY A 324 3.32 -9.06 -1.39
C GLY A 324 4.39 -9.64 -0.49
N LYS A 325 5.06 -10.67 -1.00
CA LYS A 325 6.25 -11.23 -0.38
C LYS A 325 7.43 -10.28 -0.60
N ARG A 326 8.04 -9.75 0.47
CA ARG A 326 9.33 -9.05 0.37
C ARG A 326 10.40 -10.04 -0.11
N PHE A 327 11.02 -9.73 -1.22
CA PHE A 327 12.04 -10.57 -1.82
C PHE A 327 13.42 -9.97 -1.56
N TRP A 328 14.05 -10.55 -0.92
CA TRP A 328 14.84 -11.17 0.18
C TRP A 328 15.09 -10.10 1.27
N ALA A 329 14.32 -10.05 2.31
CA ALA A 329 14.58 -9.10 3.38
C ALA A 329 16.00 -9.27 3.95
N HIS A 330 16.37 -10.50 4.34
CA HIS A 330 17.70 -10.83 4.87
C HIS A 330 18.51 -11.77 3.95
N GLY A 331 18.43 -11.52 2.63
CA GLY A 331 19.14 -12.31 1.63
C GLY A 331 18.53 -13.69 1.36
N SER A 332 19.25 -14.50 0.60
CA SER A 332 18.77 -15.79 0.07
C SER A 332 18.58 -16.89 1.10
N LYS A 333 18.96 -16.67 2.37
CA LYS A 333 18.95 -17.69 3.45
C LYS A 333 18.43 -17.18 4.78
N GLY A 334 18.07 -15.89 4.88
CA GLY A 334 17.85 -15.24 6.16
C GLY A 334 16.46 -15.45 6.74
N ASP A 335 15.42 -15.56 5.91
CA ASP A 335 14.02 -15.59 6.34
C ASP A 335 13.33 -16.90 5.97
N PRO A 336 12.13 -17.17 6.52
CA PRO A 336 11.34 -18.31 6.10
C PRO A 336 11.06 -18.31 4.59
N GLU A 337 11.28 -19.45 3.93
CA GLU A 337 11.01 -19.65 2.50
C GLU A 337 11.53 -18.52 1.59
N PRO A 338 12.82 -18.10 1.71
CA PRO A 338 13.31 -16.91 1.01
C PRO A 338 13.19 -17.03 -0.51
N ASN A 339 13.32 -18.24 -1.05
CA ASN A 339 13.29 -18.54 -2.48
C ASN A 339 11.91 -19.01 -2.99
N ALA A 340 10.85 -18.93 -2.18
CA ALA A 340 9.49 -19.15 -2.67
C ALA A 340 9.09 -18.04 -3.66
N ALA A 341 8.03 -18.29 -4.44
CA ALA A 341 7.52 -17.35 -5.42
C ALA A 341 7.35 -15.93 -4.82
N ALA A 342 7.90 -14.94 -5.51
CA ALA A 342 7.80 -13.53 -5.12
C ALA A 342 6.44 -12.98 -5.56
N VAL A 343 5.42 -13.32 -4.77
CA VAL A 343 4.02 -13.02 -5.09
C VAL A 343 3.64 -11.60 -4.69
N THR A 344 2.73 -11.03 -5.47
CA THR A 344 1.98 -9.82 -5.14
C THR A 344 0.50 -10.12 -5.33
N TYR A 345 -0.30 -9.89 -4.29
CA TYR A 345 -1.74 -10.09 -4.27
C TYR A 345 -2.44 -8.78 -3.96
N TRP A 346 -3.65 -8.59 -4.48
CA TRP A 346 -4.63 -7.72 -3.85
C TRP A 346 -5.71 -8.57 -3.20
N PHE A 347 -6.26 -8.06 -2.11
CA PHE A 347 -7.30 -8.73 -1.33
C PHE A 347 -8.57 -7.91 -1.41
N GLU A 348 -9.57 -8.46 -2.09
CA GLU A 348 -10.90 -7.87 -2.22
C GLU A 348 -11.66 -8.01 -0.90
N LEU A 349 -12.11 -6.89 -0.34
CA LEU A 349 -12.97 -6.88 0.83
C LEU A 349 -14.42 -7.21 0.46
N LYS A 350 -14.98 -8.21 1.10
CA LYS A 350 -16.42 -8.54 1.00
C LYS A 350 -17.08 -8.50 2.35
N ARG A 351 -18.20 -7.79 2.45
CA ARG A 351 -19.04 -7.72 3.63
C ARG A 351 -20.26 -8.63 3.53
N GLY A 352 -20.85 -9.01 4.66
CA GLY A 352 -22.09 -9.79 4.72
C GLY A 352 -21.93 -11.28 4.34
N VAL A 353 -20.73 -11.84 4.42
CA VAL A 353 -20.45 -13.24 4.10
C VAL A 353 -20.83 -14.12 5.29
N GLU A 354 -21.88 -14.93 5.12
CA GLU A 354 -22.41 -15.78 6.19
C GLU A 354 -21.37 -16.78 6.71
N GLY A 355 -21.27 -16.91 8.03
CA GLY A 355 -20.42 -17.89 8.71
C GLY A 355 -18.97 -17.45 8.91
N LEU A 356 -18.61 -16.24 8.50
CA LEU A 356 -17.30 -15.65 8.77
C LEU A 356 -17.35 -14.64 9.93
N PRO A 357 -16.24 -14.44 10.65
CA PRO A 357 -16.13 -13.40 11.68
C PRO A 357 -16.52 -12.04 11.12
N GLY A 358 -17.37 -11.27 11.83
CA GLY A 358 -17.87 -9.97 11.35
C GLY A 358 -18.62 -10.02 10.01
N GLY A 359 -18.80 -11.21 9.41
CA GLY A 359 -19.31 -11.32 8.03
C GLY A 359 -18.30 -10.91 6.96
N ILE A 360 -17.00 -10.88 7.29
CA ILE A 360 -15.93 -10.34 6.44
C ILE A 360 -15.16 -11.46 5.75
N ASP A 361 -14.94 -11.28 4.45
CA ASP A 361 -14.05 -12.12 3.64
C ASP A 361 -13.04 -11.24 2.90
N PHE A 362 -11.78 -11.62 2.95
CA PHE A 362 -10.72 -11.05 2.14
C PHE A 362 -10.33 -12.04 1.05
N VAL A 363 -10.80 -11.78 -0.18
CA VAL A 363 -10.61 -12.67 -1.33
C VAL A 363 -9.29 -12.36 -2.02
N PRO A 364 -8.29 -13.28 -2.01
CA PRO A 364 -6.98 -13.02 -2.59
C PRO A 364 -6.99 -13.16 -4.11
N HIS A 365 -6.62 -12.14 -4.83
CA HIS A 365 -6.41 -12.13 -6.26
C HIS A 365 -4.92 -11.96 -6.58
N LEU A 366 -4.35 -12.89 -7.31
CA LEU A 366 -2.95 -12.83 -7.70
C LEU A 366 -2.75 -11.74 -8.77
N ILE A 367 -1.89 -10.77 -8.47
CA ILE A 367 -1.42 -9.78 -9.44
C ILE A 367 -0.27 -10.37 -10.25
N HIS A 368 0.78 -10.85 -9.55
CA HIS A 368 1.96 -11.44 -10.19
C HIS A 368 2.69 -12.39 -9.23
N ASP A 369 3.36 -13.41 -9.77
CA ASP A 369 4.03 -14.47 -8.98
C ASP A 369 5.56 -14.40 -8.98
N ASP A 370 6.14 -13.40 -9.65
CA ASP A 370 7.60 -13.23 -9.75
C ASP A 370 8.08 -11.77 -9.60
N SER A 371 7.23 -10.85 -9.14
CA SER A 371 7.63 -9.47 -8.80
C SER A 371 7.96 -9.30 -7.32
N GLY A 372 7.04 -9.70 -6.45
CA GLY A 372 7.13 -9.42 -5.02
C GLY A 372 7.09 -7.93 -4.70
N VAL A 373 7.40 -7.62 -3.45
CA VAL A 373 7.51 -6.24 -2.96
C VAL A 373 8.87 -5.99 -2.30
N GLY A 374 9.19 -4.73 -2.06
CA GLY A 374 10.30 -4.31 -1.21
C GLY A 374 9.82 -4.03 0.22
N THR A 375 10.32 -2.95 0.80
CA THR A 375 9.80 -2.36 2.04
C THR A 375 8.55 -1.52 1.79
N GLN A 376 8.27 -1.25 0.52
CA GLN A 376 7.12 -0.48 0.04
C GLN A 376 6.47 -1.16 -1.16
N VAL A 377 5.17 -1.00 -1.26
CA VAL A 377 4.34 -1.15 -2.45
C VAL A 377 3.44 0.07 -2.51
N ALA A 378 3.10 0.55 -3.69
CA ALA A 378 2.17 1.67 -3.82
C ALA A 378 1.08 1.35 -4.86
N ALA A 379 -0.14 1.80 -4.57
CA ALA A 379 -1.32 1.64 -5.40
C ALA A 379 -1.85 3.01 -5.83
N GLY A 380 -2.18 3.18 -7.10
CA GLY A 380 -2.73 4.41 -7.66
C GLY A 380 -3.00 4.28 -9.15
N ASP A 381 -3.69 5.23 -9.71
CA ASP A 381 -3.95 5.28 -11.15
C ASP A 381 -2.71 5.77 -11.88
N LEU A 382 -1.88 4.85 -12.38
CA LEU A 382 -0.62 5.18 -13.05
C LEU A 382 -0.82 5.57 -14.52
N ASN A 383 -1.90 5.12 -15.15
CA ASN A 383 -2.10 5.29 -16.59
C ASN A 383 -3.23 6.27 -16.95
N GLY A 384 -3.93 6.83 -15.96
CA GLY A 384 -5.00 7.82 -16.13
C GLY A 384 -6.34 7.23 -16.55
N ASP A 385 -6.57 5.92 -16.34
CA ASP A 385 -7.81 5.24 -16.71
C ASP A 385 -8.87 5.19 -15.59
N GLY A 386 -8.53 5.71 -14.42
CA GLY A 386 -9.39 5.75 -13.22
C GLY A 386 -9.39 4.46 -12.42
N MET A 387 -8.51 3.49 -12.72
CA MET A 387 -8.39 2.23 -12.01
C MET A 387 -7.06 2.19 -11.25
N PRO A 388 -7.04 1.62 -10.02
CA PRO A 388 -5.79 1.47 -9.30
C PRO A 388 -4.85 0.47 -9.98
N ASP A 389 -3.64 0.91 -10.24
CA ASP A 389 -2.48 0.13 -10.65
C ASP A 389 -1.57 -0.11 -9.44
N VAL A 390 -0.49 -0.88 -9.61
CA VAL A 390 0.45 -1.18 -8.52
C VAL A 390 1.89 -1.00 -8.99
N ILE A 391 2.73 -0.37 -8.15
CA ILE A 391 4.18 -0.29 -8.35
C ILE A 391 4.93 -0.89 -7.17
N SER A 392 6.02 -1.58 -7.47
CA SER A 392 6.99 -2.07 -6.47
C SER A 392 8.42 -2.03 -6.97
N GLY A 393 9.34 -1.67 -6.06
CA GLY A 393 10.78 -1.80 -6.22
C GLY A 393 11.35 -2.81 -5.23
N ASN A 394 12.24 -3.69 -5.65
CA ASN A 394 12.89 -4.66 -4.77
C ASN A 394 14.14 -5.29 -5.41
N LYS A 395 14.68 -6.34 -4.80
CA LYS A 395 15.88 -7.04 -5.27
C LYS A 395 15.71 -7.81 -6.59
N LYS A 396 14.49 -7.88 -7.15
CA LYS A 396 14.19 -8.38 -8.50
C LYS A 396 14.07 -7.26 -9.54
N GLY A 397 14.22 -6.00 -9.10
CA GLY A 397 14.10 -4.79 -9.91
C GLY A 397 12.81 -4.01 -9.64
N THR A 398 12.40 -3.22 -10.62
CA THR A 398 11.20 -2.38 -10.56
C THR A 398 10.11 -2.94 -11.46
N HIS A 399 8.91 -3.09 -10.92
CA HIS A 399 7.75 -3.61 -11.64
C HIS A 399 6.56 -2.67 -11.47
N ILE A 400 5.83 -2.45 -12.56
CA ILE A 400 4.48 -1.89 -12.53
C ILE A 400 3.50 -2.93 -13.03
N HIS A 401 2.30 -2.92 -12.45
CA HIS A 401 1.21 -3.82 -12.80
C HIS A 401 0.01 -2.95 -13.13
N LEU A 402 -0.27 -2.77 -14.42
CA LEU A 402 -1.40 -2.00 -14.90
C LEU A 402 -2.65 -2.87 -14.87
N GLN A 403 -3.71 -2.37 -14.25
CA GLN A 403 -4.99 -3.06 -14.20
C GLN A 403 -5.65 -3.03 -15.59
N VAL A 404 -6.16 -4.18 -16.02
CA VAL A 404 -6.89 -4.31 -17.29
C VAL A 404 -8.22 -5.00 -17.04
N ARG A 405 -9.33 -4.34 -17.31
CA ARG A 405 -10.67 -4.92 -17.21
C ARG A 405 -11.11 -5.55 -18.53
N LYS A 406 -11.45 -6.84 -18.48
CA LYS A 406 -11.88 -7.62 -19.66
C LYS A 406 -13.33 -8.06 -19.48
N LYS A 407 -14.16 -7.80 -20.49
CA LYS A 407 -15.50 -8.38 -20.54
C LYS A 407 -15.41 -9.84 -20.92
N VAL A 408 -15.94 -10.71 -20.10
CA VAL A 408 -15.92 -12.17 -20.27
C VAL A 408 -17.31 -12.75 -19.98
N ASP A 409 -17.56 -13.98 -20.44
CA ASP A 409 -18.76 -14.70 -20.06
C ASP A 409 -18.72 -15.18 -18.60
N GLU A 410 -19.87 -15.47 -18.02
CA GLU A 410 -20.01 -15.92 -16.62
C GLU A 410 -19.12 -17.13 -16.31
N LYS A 411 -18.99 -18.10 -17.21
CA LYS A 411 -18.17 -19.30 -17.03
C LYS A 411 -16.69 -18.97 -16.91
N THR A 412 -16.21 -18.10 -17.78
CA THR A 412 -14.80 -17.62 -17.78
C THR A 412 -14.54 -16.84 -16.50
N TRP A 413 -15.47 -15.95 -16.11
CA TRP A 413 -15.36 -15.19 -14.88
C TRP A 413 -15.27 -16.10 -13.65
N GLN A 414 -16.19 -17.07 -13.50
CA GLN A 414 -16.19 -18.01 -12.37
C GLN A 414 -14.94 -18.89 -12.32
N ALA A 415 -14.41 -19.29 -13.49
CA ALA A 415 -13.19 -20.09 -13.56
C ALA A 415 -11.95 -19.33 -13.09
N ALA A 416 -11.95 -18.01 -13.19
CA ALA A 416 -10.86 -17.11 -12.78
C ALA A 416 -10.94 -16.70 -11.31
N GLN A 417 -12.08 -16.92 -10.63
CA GLN A 417 -12.21 -16.54 -9.23
C GLN A 417 -11.40 -17.44 -8.30
N PRO A 418 -10.85 -16.89 -7.20
CA PRO A 418 -10.22 -17.68 -6.15
C PRO A 418 -11.17 -18.75 -5.59
N ARG A 419 -10.64 -19.94 -5.33
CA ARG A 419 -11.44 -21.07 -4.85
C ARG A 419 -11.29 -21.25 -3.36
N VAL A 420 -12.41 -21.29 -2.67
CA VAL A 420 -12.46 -21.69 -1.25
C VAL A 420 -12.00 -23.15 -1.12
N LEU A 421 -11.09 -23.43 -0.20
CA LEU A 421 -10.71 -24.78 0.17
C LEU A 421 -11.85 -25.44 0.94
N ASN A 422 -12.18 -26.69 0.57
CA ASN A 422 -13.22 -27.50 1.21
C ASN A 422 -12.67 -28.22 2.46
#